data_e4964e1d29ce25937c824bafe598efc9
#
_entry.id   e4964e1d29ce25937c824bafe598efc9
#
_cell.length_a   1.000
_cell.length_b   1.000
_cell.length_c   1.000
_cell.angle_alpha   90.00
_cell.angle_beta   90.00
_cell.angle_gamma   90.00
#
_symmetry.space_group_name_H-M   'P 1'
#
loop_
_entity.id
_entity.type
_entity.pdbx_description
1 polymer ?
#
loop_
_entity_poly.entity_id
_entity_poly.type
_entity_poly.pdbx_seq_one_letter_code
_entity_poly.pdbx_strand_id
1 'polypeptide(L)'
;MDRVRRYLPNVKVIHTNYFRLTAEEDGCVFTLTIGSSVTTSDYLYIEYSVDEGENWVRTYNANNKKVTITMPSINTGESVIFKGVGRQMGNYYTNASYYSQFKSNDKKFSVSGVLMALLKGEFSDKDTSMDETTEYSFRTLFENTKVTHADKLIMPPNVTKDGFNQMFKGCTQLVSAPLLQAKTLVHGCYKRMFSGCTKLNYIKMLATELTNLPTVSDNATYEWLKNVSSTGTFDKNRYATWTKRGTDGVPTNWTINLVDP
;
A
#
# COMPACT_ATOMS: atom_id res chain seq x y z
N MET A 1 -48.87 -14.94 -23.67
CA MET A 1 -48.39 -13.95 -22.69
C MET A 1 -46.88 -14.08 -22.61
N ASP A 2 -46.17 -13.32 -23.45
CA ASP A 2 -44.73 -13.30 -23.48
C ASP A 2 -44.17 -12.53 -22.30
N ARG A 3 -43.42 -13.20 -21.44
CA ARG A 3 -42.64 -12.54 -20.41
C ARG A 3 -41.43 -11.88 -21.06
N VAL A 4 -41.46 -10.60 -21.31
CA VAL A 4 -40.34 -9.75 -21.66
C VAL A 4 -39.33 -9.86 -20.49
N ARG A 5 -38.28 -10.67 -20.63
CA ARG A 5 -37.11 -10.59 -19.76
C ARG A 5 -36.46 -9.21 -20.02
N ARG A 6 -36.66 -8.28 -19.08
CA ARG A 6 -35.87 -7.05 -19.04
C ARG A 6 -34.43 -7.45 -18.80
N TYR A 7 -33.59 -7.34 -19.80
CA TYR A 7 -32.14 -7.31 -19.63
C TYR A 7 -31.83 -6.07 -18.78
N LEU A 8 -31.54 -6.27 -17.50
CA LEU A 8 -30.86 -5.26 -16.73
C LEU A 8 -29.44 -5.16 -17.33
N PRO A 9 -28.93 -3.96 -17.64
CA PRO A 9 -27.55 -3.83 -18.05
C PRO A 9 -26.66 -4.45 -16.97
N ASN A 10 -25.63 -5.19 -17.38
CA ASN A 10 -24.65 -5.79 -16.47
C ASN A 10 -24.09 -4.70 -15.55
N VAL A 11 -24.63 -4.59 -14.36
CA VAL A 11 -24.03 -3.79 -13.30
C VAL A 11 -22.75 -4.52 -12.93
N LYS A 12 -21.62 -4.00 -13.37
CA LYS A 12 -20.29 -4.54 -13.02
C LYS A 12 -20.18 -4.52 -11.49
N VAL A 13 -20.13 -5.69 -10.87
CA VAL A 13 -19.97 -5.81 -9.43
C VAL A 13 -18.54 -5.39 -9.10
N ILE A 14 -18.37 -4.28 -8.39
CA ILE A 14 -17.06 -3.85 -7.91
C ILE A 14 -16.75 -4.59 -6.62
N HIS A 15 -15.81 -5.50 -6.67
CA HIS A 15 -15.33 -6.22 -5.50
C HIS A 15 -14.38 -5.34 -4.66
N THR A 16 -14.80 -4.93 -3.48
CA THR A 16 -14.00 -4.08 -2.56
C THR A 16 -13.00 -4.88 -1.72
N ASN A 17 -13.13 -6.21 -1.70
CA ASN A 17 -12.35 -7.10 -0.84
C ASN A 17 -10.96 -7.47 -1.39
N TYR A 18 -10.62 -7.00 -2.59
CA TYR A 18 -9.34 -7.24 -3.22
C TYR A 18 -8.46 -5.99 -3.16
N PHE A 19 -7.15 -6.19 -3.31
CA PHE A 19 -6.25 -5.09 -3.59
C PHE A 19 -6.41 -4.64 -5.05
N ARG A 20 -6.38 -3.32 -5.32
CA ARG A 20 -6.75 -2.75 -6.62
C ARG A 20 -5.80 -1.66 -7.06
N LEU A 21 -5.40 -1.70 -8.34
CA LEU A 21 -4.74 -0.62 -9.07
C LEU A 21 -5.68 -0.14 -10.18
N THR A 22 -5.98 1.16 -10.21
CA THR A 22 -6.87 1.77 -11.22
C THR A 22 -6.07 2.74 -12.09
N ALA A 23 -6.12 2.57 -13.41
CA ALA A 23 -5.46 3.47 -14.35
C ALA A 23 -6.12 4.84 -14.38
N GLU A 24 -5.31 5.91 -14.42
CA GLU A 24 -5.75 7.29 -14.59
C GLU A 24 -5.33 7.88 -15.95
N GLU A 25 -4.67 7.08 -16.76
CA GLU A 25 -4.25 7.41 -18.12
C GLU A 25 -4.38 6.17 -19.01
N ASP A 26 -4.78 6.36 -20.26
CA ASP A 26 -4.94 5.28 -21.23
C ASP A 26 -3.61 4.58 -21.54
N GLY A 27 -3.70 3.30 -21.84
CA GLY A 27 -2.53 2.49 -22.16
C GLY A 27 -1.65 2.21 -20.93
N CYS A 28 -2.22 2.20 -19.73
CA CYS A 28 -1.51 1.85 -18.51
C CYS A 28 -1.19 0.35 -18.49
N VAL A 29 0.07 0.02 -18.29
CA VAL A 29 0.56 -1.36 -18.14
C VAL A 29 1.18 -1.51 -16.76
N PHE A 30 0.54 -2.30 -15.91
CA PHE A 30 1.13 -2.63 -14.62
C PHE A 30 2.11 -3.79 -14.72
N THR A 31 3.16 -3.70 -13.95
CA THR A 31 4.07 -4.82 -13.70
C THR A 31 4.16 -5.08 -12.20
N LEU A 32 4.19 -6.35 -11.83
CA LEU A 32 4.53 -6.79 -10.49
C LEU A 32 5.84 -7.57 -10.55
N THR A 33 6.86 -7.06 -9.91
CA THR A 33 8.07 -7.83 -9.64
C THR A 33 7.91 -8.50 -8.28
N ILE A 34 8.07 -9.82 -8.21
CA ILE A 34 8.16 -10.58 -6.98
C ILE A 34 9.63 -10.82 -6.68
N GLY A 35 10.09 -10.41 -5.50
CA GLY A 35 11.50 -10.52 -5.11
C GLY A 35 11.96 -11.97 -4.90
N SER A 36 13.25 -12.23 -5.05
CA SER A 36 13.85 -13.58 -5.03
C SER A 36 14.01 -14.21 -3.64
N SER A 37 13.68 -13.51 -2.57
CA SER A 37 14.01 -13.96 -1.21
C SER A 37 12.81 -14.41 -0.39
N VAL A 38 11.76 -14.84 -1.06
CA VAL A 38 10.74 -15.65 -0.38
C VAL A 38 11.41 -16.99 -0.08
N THR A 39 11.67 -17.25 1.20
CA THR A 39 12.34 -18.48 1.64
C THR A 39 11.62 -19.71 1.13
N THR A 40 12.31 -20.82 0.97
CA THR A 40 11.80 -22.09 0.43
C THR A 40 10.58 -22.65 1.13
N SER A 41 10.21 -22.13 2.30
CA SER A 41 9.02 -22.49 3.08
C SER A 41 7.82 -21.54 2.92
N ASP A 42 8.01 -20.35 2.31
CA ASP A 42 6.99 -19.32 2.25
C ASP A 42 6.63 -19.03 0.79
N TYR A 43 5.70 -19.82 0.25
CA TYR A 43 5.19 -19.59 -1.10
C TYR A 43 4.41 -18.27 -1.12
N LEU A 44 4.93 -17.27 -1.83
CA LEU A 44 4.12 -16.14 -2.26
C LEU A 44 3.59 -16.47 -3.66
N TYR A 45 2.30 -16.57 -3.82
CA TYR A 45 1.68 -16.51 -5.13
C TYR A 45 0.66 -15.38 -5.16
N ILE A 46 0.57 -14.73 -6.30
CA ILE A 46 -0.40 -13.67 -6.56
C ILE A 46 -1.27 -14.10 -7.73
N GLU A 47 -2.55 -13.84 -7.61
CA GLU A 47 -3.51 -13.93 -8.69
C GLU A 47 -3.96 -12.51 -9.04
N TYR A 48 -4.12 -12.22 -10.31
CA TYR A 48 -4.69 -10.97 -10.77
C TYR A 48 -5.85 -11.19 -11.74
N SER A 49 -6.74 -10.22 -11.81
CA SER A 49 -7.85 -10.17 -12.75
C SER A 49 -7.96 -8.76 -13.33
N VAL A 50 -8.32 -8.68 -14.61
CA VAL A 50 -8.62 -7.41 -15.34
C VAL A 50 -10.11 -7.27 -15.67
N ASP A 51 -10.92 -8.22 -15.26
CA ASP A 51 -12.37 -8.31 -15.51
C ASP A 51 -13.20 -8.40 -14.21
N GLU A 52 -12.71 -7.76 -13.16
CA GLU A 52 -13.35 -7.68 -11.83
C GLU A 52 -13.54 -9.06 -11.15
N GLY A 53 -12.66 -10.01 -11.44
CA GLY A 53 -12.65 -11.31 -10.76
C GLY A 53 -13.42 -12.41 -11.48
N GLU A 54 -13.91 -12.17 -12.70
CA GLU A 54 -14.52 -13.21 -13.52
C GLU A 54 -13.48 -14.27 -13.92
N ASN A 55 -12.28 -13.81 -14.29
CA ASN A 55 -11.15 -14.68 -14.63
C ASN A 55 -9.90 -14.28 -13.83
N TRP A 56 -9.19 -15.28 -13.30
CA TRP A 56 -7.99 -15.08 -12.53
C TRP A 56 -6.77 -15.71 -13.19
N VAL A 57 -5.70 -14.93 -13.30
CA VAL A 57 -4.39 -15.39 -13.77
C VAL A 57 -3.49 -15.58 -12.56
N ARG A 58 -3.06 -16.82 -12.31
CA ARG A 58 -2.15 -17.15 -11.21
C ARG A 58 -0.70 -17.02 -11.63
N THR A 59 0.10 -16.43 -10.75
CA THR A 59 1.53 -16.29 -10.91
C THR A 59 2.27 -17.11 -9.87
N TYR A 60 3.38 -17.70 -10.25
CA TYR A 60 4.20 -18.49 -9.34
C TYR A 60 5.58 -17.87 -9.18
N ASN A 61 6.05 -17.76 -7.95
CA ASN A 61 7.47 -17.54 -7.68
C ASN A 61 8.15 -18.92 -7.64
N ALA A 62 8.67 -19.34 -8.79
CA ALA A 62 9.36 -20.63 -8.87
C ALA A 62 10.81 -20.48 -8.42
N ASN A 63 11.22 -21.25 -7.40
CA ASN A 63 12.62 -21.50 -7.06
C ASN A 63 13.46 -20.28 -6.66
N ASN A 64 12.97 -19.41 -5.76
CA ASN A 64 13.73 -18.27 -5.23
C ASN A 64 14.32 -17.31 -6.29
N LYS A 65 13.73 -17.26 -7.47
CA LYS A 65 14.14 -16.33 -8.53
C LYS A 65 13.20 -15.13 -8.56
N LYS A 66 13.77 -13.96 -8.82
CA LYS A 66 13.02 -12.76 -9.11
C LYS A 66 12.15 -13.00 -10.37
N VAL A 67 10.85 -12.77 -10.24
CA VAL A 67 9.88 -12.90 -11.34
C VAL A 67 9.22 -11.55 -11.57
N THR A 68 9.11 -11.13 -12.83
CA THR A 68 8.34 -9.95 -13.20
C THR A 68 7.16 -10.39 -14.08
N ILE A 69 5.98 -9.98 -13.67
CA ILE A 69 4.71 -10.25 -14.33
C ILE A 69 4.24 -8.95 -14.95
N THR A 70 3.89 -8.98 -16.22
CA THR A 70 3.33 -7.84 -16.95
C THR A 70 1.85 -8.12 -17.18
N MET A 71 0.99 -7.22 -16.74
CA MET A 71 -0.46 -7.28 -16.95
C MET A 71 -0.82 -6.74 -18.32
N PRO A 72 -2.00 -7.07 -18.85
CA PRO A 72 -2.53 -6.44 -20.05
C PRO A 72 -2.61 -4.92 -19.91
N SER A 73 -2.52 -4.20 -21.02
CA SER A 73 -2.76 -2.76 -21.07
C SER A 73 -4.22 -2.46 -20.77
N ILE A 74 -4.46 -1.47 -19.91
CA ILE A 74 -5.79 -1.00 -19.54
C ILE A 74 -5.91 0.51 -19.74
N ASN A 75 -7.15 1.00 -19.84
CA ASN A 75 -7.46 2.41 -20.07
C ASN A 75 -7.90 3.12 -18.81
N THR A 76 -8.04 4.43 -18.88
CA THR A 76 -8.50 5.30 -17.78
C THR A 76 -9.79 4.75 -17.17
N GLY A 77 -9.77 4.60 -15.84
CA GLY A 77 -10.90 4.09 -15.04
C GLY A 77 -10.96 2.56 -14.96
N GLU A 78 -10.23 1.82 -15.79
CA GLU A 78 -10.14 0.37 -15.68
C GLU A 78 -9.17 -0.04 -14.56
N SER A 79 -9.34 -1.24 -14.04
CA SER A 79 -8.58 -1.71 -12.90
C SER A 79 -8.01 -3.10 -13.08
N VAL A 80 -6.89 -3.35 -12.44
CA VAL A 80 -6.40 -4.69 -12.14
C VAL A 80 -6.60 -4.94 -10.65
N ILE A 81 -7.27 -6.03 -10.32
CA ILE A 81 -7.44 -6.47 -8.93
C ILE A 81 -6.54 -7.66 -8.63
N PHE A 82 -6.16 -7.78 -7.37
CA PHE A 82 -5.19 -8.78 -6.91
C PHE A 82 -5.63 -9.47 -5.65
N LYS A 83 -5.31 -10.75 -5.54
CA LYS A 83 -5.29 -11.51 -4.30
C LYS A 83 -4.05 -12.40 -4.27
N GLY A 84 -3.63 -12.83 -3.10
CA GLY A 84 -2.45 -13.68 -2.98
C GLY A 84 -2.41 -14.45 -1.68
N VAL A 85 -1.49 -15.38 -1.59
CA VAL A 85 -1.21 -16.13 -0.36
C VAL A 85 0.28 -16.11 -0.12
N GLY A 86 0.68 -15.65 1.08
CA GLY A 86 2.07 -15.55 1.48
C GLY A 86 2.23 -14.83 2.80
N ARG A 87 3.44 -14.74 3.30
CA ARG A 87 3.74 -14.07 4.58
C ARG A 87 4.23 -12.64 4.40
N GLN A 88 4.86 -12.32 3.27
CA GLN A 88 5.46 -11.02 3.00
C GLN A 88 5.68 -10.77 1.51
N MET A 89 5.64 -9.51 1.11
CA MET A 89 6.06 -9.05 -0.22
C MET A 89 7.44 -8.38 -0.19
N GLY A 90 7.94 -7.98 0.97
CA GLY A 90 9.24 -7.36 1.17
C GLY A 90 10.25 -8.28 1.85
N ASN A 91 11.48 -7.79 2.07
CA ASN A 91 12.52 -8.52 2.79
C ASN A 91 13.49 -7.59 3.54
N TYR A 92 14.24 -8.16 4.48
CA TYR A 92 15.28 -7.49 5.26
C TYR A 92 16.41 -6.91 4.40
N TYR A 93 16.86 -7.65 3.39
CA TYR A 93 18.01 -7.26 2.57
C TYR A 93 17.79 -5.95 1.82
N THR A 94 18.83 -5.14 1.71
CA THR A 94 18.77 -3.80 1.08
C THR A 94 18.91 -3.84 -0.45
N ASN A 95 19.16 -4.99 -1.04
CA ASN A 95 19.28 -5.14 -2.48
C ASN A 95 17.90 -5.20 -3.16
N ALA A 96 17.70 -4.39 -4.18
CA ALA A 96 16.45 -4.28 -4.94
C ALA A 96 15.97 -5.61 -5.58
N SER A 97 16.82 -6.63 -5.64
CA SER A 97 16.45 -7.98 -6.12
C SER A 97 15.51 -8.72 -5.15
N TYR A 98 15.42 -8.28 -3.89
CA TYR A 98 14.69 -8.97 -2.83
C TYR A 98 13.33 -8.38 -2.50
N TYR A 99 12.91 -7.29 -3.15
CA TYR A 99 11.61 -6.67 -2.87
C TYR A 99 10.62 -6.96 -3.97
N SER A 100 9.36 -7.11 -3.56
CA SER A 100 8.27 -7.04 -4.51
C SER A 100 7.88 -5.58 -4.74
N GLN A 101 7.64 -5.23 -5.99
CA GLN A 101 7.27 -3.88 -6.39
C GLN A 101 6.22 -3.90 -7.49
N PHE A 102 5.21 -3.05 -7.33
CA PHE A 102 4.36 -2.65 -8.44
C PHE A 102 4.99 -1.48 -9.19
N LYS A 103 4.82 -1.46 -10.50
CA LYS A 103 5.15 -0.31 -11.36
C LYS A 103 4.09 -0.16 -12.44
N SER A 104 3.95 1.04 -12.97
CA SER A 104 3.26 1.33 -14.22
C SER A 104 4.32 1.66 -15.29
N ASN A 105 3.95 1.68 -16.53
CA ASN A 105 4.78 2.16 -17.64
C ASN A 105 4.88 3.69 -17.67
N ASP A 106 5.22 4.29 -16.54
CA ASP A 106 5.26 5.74 -16.27
C ASP A 106 3.89 6.45 -16.32
N LYS A 107 2.80 5.70 -16.32
CA LYS A 107 1.42 6.20 -16.28
C LYS A 107 0.94 6.41 -14.85
N LYS A 108 0.03 7.38 -14.67
CA LYS A 108 -0.61 7.65 -13.37
C LYS A 108 -1.66 6.60 -13.04
N PHE A 109 -1.78 6.31 -11.76
CA PHE A 109 -2.76 5.36 -11.24
C PHE A 109 -3.09 5.64 -9.77
N SER A 110 -4.23 5.13 -9.32
CA SER A 110 -4.61 5.11 -7.91
C SER A 110 -4.58 3.70 -7.33
N VAL A 111 -4.50 3.65 -5.99
CA VAL A 111 -4.44 2.40 -5.22
C VAL A 111 -5.61 2.36 -4.26
N SER A 112 -6.33 1.22 -4.19
CA SER A 112 -7.50 1.07 -3.34
C SER A 112 -7.72 -0.39 -2.92
N GLY A 113 -8.82 -0.65 -2.19
CA GLY A 113 -9.16 -1.98 -1.71
C GLY A 113 -8.32 -2.41 -0.52
N VAL A 114 -8.27 -3.71 -0.24
CA VAL A 114 -7.64 -4.25 0.97
C VAL A 114 -6.21 -4.66 0.70
N LEU A 115 -5.24 -4.00 1.35
CA LEU A 115 -3.82 -4.31 1.15
C LEU A 115 -3.48 -5.76 1.52
N MET A 116 -4.07 -6.27 2.60
CA MET A 116 -3.84 -7.63 3.09
C MET A 116 -4.33 -8.73 2.14
N ALA A 117 -5.20 -8.40 1.16
CA ALA A 117 -5.60 -9.36 0.13
C ALA A 117 -4.40 -9.89 -0.68
N LEU A 118 -3.30 -9.14 -0.78
CA LEU A 118 -2.05 -9.59 -1.39
C LEU A 118 -1.37 -10.76 -0.67
N LEU A 119 -1.70 -11.00 0.60
CA LEU A 119 -1.05 -12.03 1.43
C LEU A 119 -2.02 -13.09 1.97
N LYS A 120 -3.31 -12.77 2.06
CA LYS A 120 -4.31 -13.60 2.75
C LYS A 120 -5.42 -14.15 1.85
N GLY A 121 -5.38 -13.88 0.54
CA GLY A 121 -6.40 -14.33 -0.42
C GLY A 121 -7.66 -13.49 -0.41
N GLU A 122 -8.82 -14.13 -0.47
CA GLU A 122 -10.11 -13.43 -0.34
C GLU A 122 -10.29 -12.97 1.10
N PHE A 123 -10.48 -11.67 1.24
CA PHE A 123 -10.53 -11.02 2.53
C PHE A 123 -11.98 -10.84 2.98
N SER A 124 -12.34 -11.35 4.17
CA SER A 124 -13.54 -10.92 4.86
C SER A 124 -13.22 -9.64 5.64
N ASP A 125 -14.16 -8.69 5.74
CA ASP A 125 -14.00 -7.41 6.46
C ASP A 125 -13.53 -7.56 7.93
N LYS A 126 -13.45 -8.80 8.43
CA LYS A 126 -13.10 -9.13 9.82
C LYS A 126 -11.62 -9.48 10.03
N ASP A 127 -10.88 -9.78 8.96
CA ASP A 127 -9.50 -10.29 9.04
C ASP A 127 -8.49 -9.22 8.60
N THR A 128 -8.34 -8.15 9.37
CA THR A 128 -7.44 -7.04 9.05
C THR A 128 -6.08 -7.14 9.77
N SER A 129 -5.84 -8.22 10.52
CA SER A 129 -4.63 -8.40 11.33
C SER A 129 -3.39 -8.71 10.48
N MET A 130 -2.26 -8.08 10.85
CA MET A 130 -0.94 -8.45 10.34
C MET A 130 -0.23 -9.51 11.21
N ASP A 131 -0.91 -10.10 12.18
CA ASP A 131 -0.29 -10.95 13.22
C ASP A 131 0.43 -12.18 12.66
N GLU A 132 0.11 -12.58 11.44
CA GLU A 132 0.75 -13.69 10.74
C GLU A 132 1.77 -13.24 9.68
N THR A 133 1.94 -11.93 9.47
CA THR A 133 2.95 -11.43 8.55
C THR A 133 4.30 -11.31 9.23
N THR A 134 5.35 -11.40 8.44
CA THR A 134 6.71 -11.18 8.91
C THR A 134 7.09 -9.71 8.85
N GLU A 135 8.22 -9.37 9.43
CA GLU A 135 8.86 -8.06 9.24
C GLU A 135 9.02 -7.73 7.74
N TYR A 136 9.04 -6.45 7.39
CA TYR A 136 9.24 -5.93 6.02
C TYR A 136 8.13 -6.26 5.00
N SER A 137 6.93 -6.68 5.41
CA SER A 137 5.88 -7.26 4.56
C SER A 137 5.56 -6.46 3.30
N PHE A 138 5.50 -5.12 3.36
CA PHE A 138 5.17 -4.26 2.23
C PHE A 138 6.24 -3.18 1.97
N ARG A 139 7.47 -3.46 2.39
CA ARG A 139 8.59 -2.55 2.15
C ARG A 139 8.75 -2.25 0.67
N THR A 140 8.91 -0.98 0.31
CA THR A 140 9.17 -0.45 -1.05
C THR A 140 8.10 -0.77 -2.12
N LEU A 141 6.92 -1.25 -1.74
CA LEU A 141 5.91 -1.81 -2.65
C LEU A 141 5.57 -0.88 -3.84
N PHE A 142 5.57 0.44 -3.63
CA PHE A 142 5.29 1.47 -4.64
C PHE A 142 6.43 2.49 -4.77
N GLU A 143 7.63 2.18 -4.28
CA GLU A 143 8.74 3.15 -4.33
C GLU A 143 8.99 3.66 -5.75
N ASN A 144 9.06 5.01 -5.90
CA ASN A 144 9.31 5.71 -7.15
C ASN A 144 8.29 5.41 -8.27
N THR A 145 7.01 5.30 -7.92
CA THR A 145 5.93 5.10 -8.90
C THR A 145 5.12 6.38 -9.13
N LYS A 146 4.21 6.35 -10.11
CA LYS A 146 3.29 7.44 -10.46
C LYS A 146 1.95 7.35 -9.73
N VAL A 147 1.88 6.67 -8.58
CA VAL A 147 0.65 6.63 -7.78
C VAL A 147 0.24 8.05 -7.37
N THR A 148 -1.07 8.35 -7.50
CA THR A 148 -1.65 9.68 -7.24
C THR A 148 -2.50 9.70 -5.98
N HIS A 149 -3.28 8.64 -5.74
CA HIS A 149 -4.22 8.52 -4.63
C HIS A 149 -4.13 7.15 -3.97
N ALA A 150 -4.14 7.14 -2.65
CA ALA A 150 -4.16 5.93 -1.83
C ALA A 150 -5.16 6.03 -0.64
N ASP A 151 -5.99 7.06 -0.61
CA ASP A 151 -6.96 7.31 0.47
C ASP A 151 -8.05 6.22 0.59
N LYS A 152 -8.27 5.46 -0.48
CA LYS A 152 -9.18 4.29 -0.49
C LYS A 152 -8.46 2.95 -0.26
N LEU A 153 -7.17 2.98 0.05
CA LEU A 153 -6.43 1.78 0.43
C LEU A 153 -6.67 1.48 1.92
N ILE A 154 -7.21 0.30 2.19
CA ILE A 154 -7.44 -0.18 3.55
C ILE A 154 -6.15 -0.80 4.06
N MET A 155 -5.52 -0.09 5.01
CA MET A 155 -4.32 -0.54 5.71
C MET A 155 -4.71 -1.45 6.87
N PRO A 156 -3.87 -2.42 7.28
CA PRO A 156 -4.13 -3.19 8.49
C PRO A 156 -4.03 -2.31 9.75
N PRO A 157 -4.82 -2.60 10.80
CA PRO A 157 -4.80 -1.84 12.05
C PRO A 157 -3.56 -2.11 12.90
N ASN A 158 -2.87 -3.21 12.66
CA ASN A 158 -1.60 -3.55 13.30
C ASN A 158 -0.45 -3.42 12.29
N VAL A 159 0.74 -3.18 12.81
CA VAL A 159 1.96 -3.02 12.00
C VAL A 159 3.08 -3.92 12.51
N THR A 160 3.91 -4.40 11.61
CA THR A 160 5.12 -5.17 11.94
C THR A 160 6.37 -4.31 11.76
N LYS A 161 7.50 -4.76 12.31
CA LYS A 161 8.80 -4.09 12.16
C LYS A 161 9.12 -3.87 10.68
N ASP A 162 9.45 -2.63 10.32
CA ASP A 162 9.73 -2.20 8.95
C ASP A 162 8.65 -2.56 7.92
N GLY A 163 7.42 -2.89 8.34
CA GLY A 163 6.36 -3.43 7.50
C GLY A 163 5.99 -2.55 6.30
N PHE A 164 6.00 -1.24 6.47
CA PHE A 164 5.70 -0.24 5.43
C PHE A 164 6.89 0.68 5.15
N ASN A 165 8.10 0.25 5.53
CA ASN A 165 9.31 1.02 5.28
C ASN A 165 9.43 1.37 3.79
N GLN A 166 9.51 2.66 3.46
CA GLN A 166 9.66 3.18 2.08
C GLN A 166 8.50 2.82 1.12
N MET A 167 7.33 2.39 1.61
CA MET A 167 6.25 1.86 0.75
C MET A 167 5.88 2.79 -0.40
N PHE A 168 5.77 4.10 -0.15
CA PHE A 168 5.45 5.14 -1.15
C PHE A 168 6.60 6.13 -1.36
N LYS A 169 7.81 5.82 -0.91
CA LYS A 169 8.95 6.74 -1.06
C LYS A 169 9.16 7.15 -2.52
N GLY A 170 9.31 8.45 -2.77
CA GLY A 170 9.54 8.99 -4.11
C GLY A 170 8.31 8.98 -5.03
N CYS A 171 7.10 8.71 -4.51
CA CYS A 171 5.86 8.84 -5.27
C CYS A 171 5.49 10.32 -5.41
N THR A 172 6.16 11.03 -6.31
CA THR A 172 6.05 12.49 -6.47
C THR A 172 4.66 12.97 -6.89
N GLN A 173 3.80 12.07 -7.38
CA GLN A 173 2.44 12.38 -7.77
C GLN A 173 1.40 12.10 -6.67
N LEU A 174 1.78 11.45 -5.56
CA LEU A 174 0.87 11.09 -4.48
C LEU A 174 0.33 12.35 -3.79
N VAL A 175 -1.00 12.52 -3.83
CA VAL A 175 -1.73 13.64 -3.21
C VAL A 175 -2.36 13.23 -1.89
N SER A 176 -2.94 12.03 -1.82
CA SER A 176 -3.65 11.51 -0.65
C SER A 176 -3.08 10.18 -0.17
N ALA A 177 -2.73 10.13 1.12
CA ALA A 177 -2.26 8.93 1.81
C ALA A 177 -3.42 8.05 2.29
N PRO A 178 -3.20 6.76 2.52
CA PRO A 178 -4.16 5.91 3.22
C PRO A 178 -4.33 6.35 4.68
N LEU A 179 -5.46 6.00 5.29
CA LEU A 179 -5.63 6.11 6.72
C LEU A 179 -4.65 5.18 7.44
N LEU A 180 -3.80 5.73 8.30
CA LEU A 180 -2.86 4.97 9.13
C LEU A 180 -3.54 4.60 10.45
N GLN A 181 -4.14 3.40 10.49
CA GLN A 181 -5.03 2.96 11.55
C GLN A 181 -4.31 2.48 12.81
N ALA A 182 -3.03 2.09 12.72
CA ALA A 182 -2.30 1.52 13.83
C ALA A 182 -2.22 2.50 15.02
N LYS A 183 -2.69 2.06 16.18
CA LYS A 183 -2.64 2.83 17.43
C LYS A 183 -1.26 2.76 18.09
N THR A 184 -0.61 1.61 17.98
CA THR A 184 0.75 1.36 18.48
C THR A 184 1.69 1.16 17.32
N LEU A 185 2.79 1.88 17.31
CA LEU A 185 3.82 1.77 16.29
C LEU A 185 5.00 0.94 16.78
N VAL A 186 5.63 0.22 15.87
CA VAL A 186 6.83 -0.59 16.15
C VAL A 186 8.01 -0.11 15.31
N HIS A 187 9.19 -0.66 15.58
CA HIS A 187 10.45 -0.35 14.92
C HIS A 187 10.30 -0.16 13.41
N GLY A 188 10.64 1.02 12.90
CA GLY A 188 10.72 1.34 11.48
C GLY A 188 9.43 1.16 10.65
N CYS A 189 8.26 0.89 11.29
CA CYS A 189 7.06 0.47 10.56
C CYS A 189 6.64 1.46 9.45
N TYR A 190 6.81 2.78 9.66
CA TYR A 190 6.56 3.84 8.67
C TYR A 190 7.83 4.58 8.25
N LYS A 191 9.01 4.03 8.52
CA LYS A 191 10.29 4.64 8.15
C LYS A 191 10.32 5.02 6.68
N ARG A 192 10.56 6.32 6.39
CA ARG A 192 10.59 6.89 5.03
C ARG A 192 9.37 6.60 4.16
N MET A 193 8.23 6.24 4.75
CA MET A 193 7.06 5.73 4.00
C MET A 193 6.63 6.69 2.88
N PHE A 194 6.60 7.99 3.14
CA PHE A 194 6.20 9.02 2.19
C PHE A 194 7.34 10.00 1.85
N SER A 195 8.58 9.67 2.18
CA SER A 195 9.72 10.53 1.87
C SER A 195 9.80 10.83 0.38
N GLY A 196 9.83 12.11 -0.02
CA GLY A 196 9.87 12.53 -1.41
C GLY A 196 8.51 12.55 -2.12
N CYS A 197 7.39 12.37 -1.41
CA CYS A 197 6.05 12.55 -1.97
C CYS A 197 5.71 14.05 -2.02
N THR A 198 6.28 14.79 -2.97
CA THR A 198 6.28 16.25 -2.99
C THR A 198 4.90 16.90 -3.12
N LYS A 199 3.88 16.18 -3.58
CA LYS A 199 2.48 16.63 -3.67
C LYS A 199 1.63 16.25 -2.46
N LEU A 200 2.12 15.35 -1.59
CA LEU A 200 1.36 14.89 -0.43
C LEU A 200 1.19 16.02 0.58
N ASN A 201 -0.07 16.40 0.83
CA ASN A 201 -0.44 17.52 1.70
C ASN A 201 -1.53 17.17 2.72
N TYR A 202 -1.93 15.91 2.82
CA TYR A 202 -2.88 15.43 3.81
C TYR A 202 -2.53 14.04 4.30
N ILE A 203 -2.54 13.86 5.63
CA ILE A 203 -2.39 12.57 6.31
C ILE A 203 -3.34 12.50 7.51
N LYS A 204 -3.99 11.35 7.69
CA LYS A 204 -4.67 10.99 8.93
C LYS A 204 -3.97 9.79 9.56
N MET A 205 -3.56 9.93 10.85
CA MET A 205 -2.92 8.87 11.62
C MET A 205 -3.53 8.72 13.01
N LEU A 206 -3.86 7.49 13.38
CA LEU A 206 -4.53 7.17 14.65
C LEU A 206 -3.58 6.75 15.77
N ALA A 207 -2.26 6.74 15.54
CA ALA A 207 -1.28 6.38 16.57
C ALA A 207 -1.36 7.30 17.78
N THR A 208 -1.46 6.72 18.98
CA THR A 208 -1.51 7.44 20.24
C THR A 208 -0.12 7.80 20.77
N GLU A 209 0.89 7.00 20.41
CA GLU A 209 2.28 7.19 20.81
C GLU A 209 3.22 6.97 19.62
N LEU A 210 4.34 7.69 19.61
CA LEU A 210 5.46 7.42 18.72
C LEU A 210 6.52 6.64 19.48
N THR A 211 6.95 5.52 18.93
CA THR A 211 8.00 4.70 19.53
C THR A 211 9.34 5.45 19.46
N ASN A 212 9.93 5.71 20.63
CA ASN A 212 11.27 6.24 20.76
C ASN A 212 12.24 5.08 21.00
N LEU A 213 13.06 4.77 20.02
CA LEU A 213 14.08 3.74 20.10
C LEU A 213 15.46 4.36 20.35
N PRO A 214 16.42 3.60 20.91
CA PRO A 214 17.76 4.12 21.21
C PRO A 214 18.45 4.72 20.00
N THR A 215 18.27 4.12 18.84
CA THR A 215 18.81 4.62 17.57
C THR A 215 17.71 5.40 16.83
N VAL A 216 17.92 6.68 16.54
CA VAL A 216 16.94 7.54 15.86
C VAL A 216 16.48 6.97 14.51
N SER A 217 17.40 6.33 13.76
CA SER A 217 17.08 5.70 12.47
C SER A 217 16.14 4.49 12.58
N ASP A 218 15.92 3.98 13.79
CA ASP A 218 15.06 2.84 14.07
C ASP A 218 13.67 3.27 14.49
N ASN A 219 13.45 4.58 14.72
CA ASN A 219 12.15 5.09 15.08
C ASN A 219 11.11 4.77 13.99
N ALA A 220 9.90 4.51 14.44
CA ALA A 220 8.76 4.14 13.57
C ALA A 220 8.54 5.11 12.41
N THR A 221 8.76 6.40 12.65
CA THR A 221 8.53 7.51 11.71
C THR A 221 9.81 8.20 11.25
N TYR A 222 10.97 7.52 11.27
CA TYR A 222 12.23 8.12 10.81
C TYR A 222 12.15 8.61 9.36
N GLU A 223 12.37 9.92 9.12
CA GLU A 223 12.29 10.59 7.81
C GLU A 223 11.00 10.31 7.01
N TRP A 224 9.89 9.94 7.66
CA TRP A 224 8.70 9.46 6.98
C TRP A 224 7.98 10.50 6.12
N LEU A 225 8.07 11.79 6.49
CA LEU A 225 7.53 12.93 5.77
C LEU A 225 8.62 13.90 5.27
N LYS A 226 9.82 13.39 5.05
CA LYS A 226 10.89 14.19 4.47
C LYS A 226 10.56 14.56 3.02
N ASN A 227 10.66 15.86 2.67
CA ASN A 227 10.40 16.37 1.32
C ASN A 227 8.98 16.09 0.79
N VAL A 228 7.95 16.13 1.65
CA VAL A 228 6.55 16.22 1.24
C VAL A 228 6.18 17.67 0.90
N SER A 229 4.92 17.96 0.57
CA SER A 229 4.45 19.33 0.35
C SER A 229 4.85 20.24 1.51
N SER A 230 5.27 21.47 1.20
CA SER A 230 5.67 22.45 2.21
C SER A 230 4.52 22.89 3.13
N THR A 231 3.27 22.76 2.69
CA THR A 231 2.06 23.04 3.46
C THR A 231 1.09 21.87 3.37
N GLY A 232 0.29 21.66 4.41
CA GLY A 232 -0.68 20.58 4.42
C GLY A 232 -1.44 20.50 5.73
N THR A 233 -2.23 19.43 5.87
CA THR A 233 -3.03 19.13 7.05
C THR A 233 -2.72 17.74 7.56
N PHE A 234 -2.59 17.63 8.87
CA PHE A 234 -2.37 16.39 9.57
C PHE A 234 -3.50 16.16 10.59
N ASP A 235 -4.34 15.17 10.32
CA ASP A 235 -5.36 14.74 11.25
C ASP A 235 -4.75 13.74 12.24
N LYS A 236 -4.57 14.20 13.48
CA LYS A 236 -3.97 13.47 14.57
C LYS A 236 -5.05 12.98 15.52
N ASN A 237 -4.94 11.72 15.97
CA ASN A 237 -5.78 11.20 17.05
C ASN A 237 -5.76 12.15 18.25
N ARG A 238 -6.92 12.59 18.73
CA ARG A 238 -7.02 13.54 19.86
C ARG A 238 -6.42 13.04 21.18
N TYR A 239 -6.35 11.73 21.35
CA TYR A 239 -5.75 11.09 22.53
C TYR A 239 -4.24 10.87 22.40
N ALA A 240 -3.65 11.27 21.26
CA ALA A 240 -2.22 11.11 21.05
C ALA A 240 -1.41 12.12 21.88
N THR A 241 -0.46 11.60 22.66
CA THR A 241 0.38 12.40 23.57
C THR A 241 1.59 13.02 22.88
N TRP A 242 2.01 12.50 21.75
CA TRP A 242 3.19 12.96 21.04
C TRP A 242 3.00 14.33 20.34
N THR A 243 4.08 15.12 20.32
CA THR A 243 4.10 16.48 19.76
C THR A 243 5.21 16.67 18.71
N LYS A 244 5.80 15.58 18.21
CA LYS A 244 6.97 15.61 17.34
C LYS A 244 6.70 16.36 16.03
N ARG A 245 7.59 17.31 15.68
CA ARG A 245 7.57 18.10 14.45
C ARG A 245 8.79 17.79 13.58
N GLY A 246 8.78 18.26 12.33
CA GLY A 246 9.84 18.07 11.35
C GLY A 246 9.72 16.76 10.58
N THR A 247 10.80 16.30 10.00
CA THR A 247 10.81 15.16 9.05
C THR A 247 10.40 13.83 9.67
N ASP A 248 10.62 13.66 10.98
CA ASP A 248 10.26 12.46 11.73
C ASP A 248 8.92 12.60 12.48
N GLY A 249 8.29 13.74 12.40
CA GLY A 249 7.00 14.06 12.99
C GLY A 249 6.06 14.65 11.95
N VAL A 250 5.26 15.65 12.35
CA VAL A 250 4.45 16.45 11.42
C VAL A 250 5.31 17.59 10.88
N PRO A 251 5.34 17.84 9.54
CA PRO A 251 6.10 18.96 8.96
C PRO A 251 5.75 20.28 9.65
N THR A 252 6.74 21.16 9.83
CA THR A 252 6.63 22.35 10.67
C THR A 252 5.49 23.28 10.25
N ASN A 253 5.27 23.42 8.93
CA ASN A 253 4.27 24.34 8.37
C ASN A 253 2.90 23.67 8.12
N TRP A 254 2.71 22.42 8.57
CA TRP A 254 1.42 21.75 8.42
C TRP A 254 0.50 22.07 9.61
N THR A 255 -0.77 22.27 9.31
CA THR A 255 -1.82 22.38 10.32
C THR A 255 -2.10 21.01 10.96
N ILE A 256 -2.24 20.97 12.28
CA ILE A 256 -2.68 19.77 12.98
C ILE A 256 -4.12 19.95 13.43
N ASN A 257 -4.99 19.03 13.03
CA ASN A 257 -6.32 18.88 13.57
C ASN A 257 -6.34 17.69 14.55
N LEU A 258 -7.08 17.82 15.63
CA LEU A 258 -7.35 16.72 16.55
C LEU A 258 -8.67 16.07 16.16
N VAL A 259 -8.63 14.77 15.86
CA VAL A 259 -9.80 14.01 15.37
C VAL A 259 -10.07 12.79 16.25
N ASP A 260 -11.31 12.34 16.23
CA ASP A 260 -11.68 11.07 16.83
C ASP A 260 -11.12 9.89 16.01
N PRO A 261 -10.74 8.80 16.69
CA PRO A 261 -10.19 7.61 16.03
C PRO A 261 -11.24 6.84 15.22
#